data_dafe5804eeccab505120a10af2dac9a2
#
_entry.id   dafe5804eeccab505120a10af2dac9a2
#
_cell.length_a   1.000
_cell.length_b   1.000
_cell.length_c   1.000
_cell.angle_alpha   90.00
_cell.angle_beta   90.00
_cell.angle_gamma   90.00
#
_symmetry.space_group_name_H-M   'P 1'
#
loop_
_entity.id
_entity.type
_entity.pdbx_description
1 polymer ?
#
loop_
_entity_poly.entity_id
_entity_poly.type
_entity_poly.pdbx_seq_one_letter_code
_entity_poly.pdbx_strand_id
1 'polypeptide(L)'
;MSTSPSFTATVSAITDAFGDPTRRSIYLFAKEHSGAEATGVTASMVAGEVGVHANVARHHLDKLAAGGYLEVVSGKIAGAGAGRPSKRYVVVGDSLRMSDVDFPVRSDDLLLSLLGRALDRLPTDEAEMIAEEVGQEYGRAMAEGLTGDALTSGRRSLRSAMQAVADALTAHGFAAHAEGRNDQLRIINNHCPFGDVATDHPVICAVDRGMVKGMLAALVDESSPMADVVTESSFARGDTFCSTSV
;
A
#
# COMPACT_ATOMS: atom_id res chain seq x y z
N MET A 1 -14.39 -6.22 -30.67
CA MET A 1 -14.89 -5.25 -29.68
C MET A 1 -14.74 -5.90 -28.30
N SER A 2 -13.63 -5.63 -27.62
CA SER A 2 -13.40 -6.13 -26.25
C SER A 2 -14.21 -5.25 -25.30
N THR A 3 -15.25 -5.80 -24.69
CA THR A 3 -16.00 -5.13 -23.64
C THR A 3 -15.11 -5.06 -22.39
N SER A 4 -14.76 -3.87 -21.95
CA SER A 4 -14.08 -3.69 -20.66
C SER A 4 -14.90 -4.33 -19.54
N PRO A 5 -14.29 -5.08 -18.62
CA PRO A 5 -15.01 -5.68 -17.51
C PRO A 5 -15.67 -4.58 -16.68
N SER A 6 -16.84 -4.86 -16.12
CA SER A 6 -17.51 -3.92 -15.23
C SER A 6 -16.66 -3.67 -13.98
N PHE A 7 -16.78 -2.50 -13.36
CA PHE A 7 -16.07 -2.15 -12.11
C PHE A 7 -16.21 -3.26 -11.06
N THR A 8 -17.43 -3.77 -10.86
CA THR A 8 -17.71 -4.87 -9.92
C THR A 8 -16.93 -6.15 -10.27
N ALA A 9 -16.84 -6.50 -11.57
CA ALA A 9 -16.08 -7.67 -12.00
C ALA A 9 -14.57 -7.47 -11.76
N THR A 10 -14.06 -6.26 -11.97
CA THR A 10 -12.65 -5.93 -11.69
C THR A 10 -12.34 -6.02 -10.20
N VAL A 11 -13.18 -5.45 -9.33
CA VAL A 11 -13.02 -5.54 -7.86
C VAL A 11 -13.08 -6.98 -7.40
N SER A 12 -14.05 -7.77 -7.90
CA SER A 12 -14.15 -9.19 -7.57
C SER A 12 -12.89 -9.97 -7.98
N ALA A 13 -12.37 -9.73 -9.18
CA ALA A 13 -11.15 -10.38 -9.67
C ALA A 13 -9.92 -10.05 -8.80
N ILE A 14 -9.77 -8.79 -8.38
CA ILE A 14 -8.68 -8.36 -7.48
C ILE A 14 -8.85 -9.03 -6.11
N THR A 15 -10.06 -9.03 -5.56
CA THR A 15 -10.34 -9.68 -4.26
C THR A 15 -10.09 -11.18 -4.32
N ASP A 16 -10.50 -11.83 -5.40
CA ASP A 16 -10.25 -13.27 -5.62
C ASP A 16 -8.75 -13.56 -5.76
N ALA A 17 -8.00 -12.69 -6.40
CA ALA A 17 -6.56 -12.86 -6.57
C ALA A 17 -5.79 -12.60 -5.28
N PHE A 18 -6.09 -11.54 -4.55
CA PHE A 18 -5.28 -11.03 -3.44
C PHE A 18 -5.95 -11.11 -2.06
N GLY A 19 -7.16 -11.63 -1.94
CA GLY A 19 -7.85 -11.86 -0.67
C GLY A 19 -7.14 -12.86 0.26
N ASP A 20 -6.37 -13.80 -0.29
CA ASP A 20 -5.60 -14.80 0.46
C ASP A 20 -4.21 -14.22 0.84
N PRO A 21 -3.83 -14.16 2.15
CA PRO A 21 -2.56 -13.62 2.59
C PRO A 21 -1.35 -14.35 2.01
N THR A 22 -1.41 -15.69 1.95
CA THR A 22 -0.33 -16.51 1.38
C THR A 22 -0.11 -16.17 -0.09
N ARG A 23 -1.18 -15.99 -0.85
CA ARG A 23 -1.10 -15.66 -2.26
C ARG A 23 -0.56 -14.25 -2.50
N ARG A 24 -0.87 -13.29 -1.61
CA ARG A 24 -0.23 -11.95 -1.63
C ARG A 24 1.28 -12.04 -1.42
N SER A 25 1.72 -12.77 -0.40
CA SER A 25 3.16 -12.98 -0.13
C SER A 25 3.87 -13.62 -1.30
N ILE A 26 3.24 -14.61 -1.94
CA ILE A 26 3.77 -15.28 -3.14
C ILE A 26 3.91 -14.30 -4.32
N TYR A 27 2.93 -13.43 -4.52
CA TYR A 27 2.99 -12.43 -5.59
C TYR A 27 4.10 -11.39 -5.34
N LEU A 28 4.23 -10.89 -4.11
CA LEU A 28 5.29 -9.95 -3.75
C LEU A 28 6.68 -10.57 -3.95
N PHE A 29 6.88 -11.79 -3.49
CA PHE A 29 8.13 -12.53 -3.73
C PHE A 29 8.42 -12.70 -5.22
N ALA A 30 7.40 -13.04 -6.03
CA ALA A 30 7.56 -13.15 -7.47
C ALA A 30 7.92 -11.79 -8.11
N LYS A 31 7.37 -10.68 -7.60
CA LYS A 31 7.66 -9.32 -8.07
C LYS A 31 9.10 -8.92 -7.80
N GLU A 32 9.62 -9.20 -6.62
CA GLU A 32 11.02 -8.95 -6.26
C GLU A 32 12.01 -9.72 -7.16
N HIS A 33 11.59 -10.87 -7.69
CA HIS A 33 12.40 -11.73 -8.57
C HIS A 33 12.07 -11.60 -10.06
N SER A 34 11.37 -10.54 -10.47
CA SER A 34 10.94 -10.30 -11.86
C SER A 34 11.64 -9.11 -12.54
N GLY A 35 12.85 -8.74 -12.15
CA GLY A 35 13.66 -7.69 -12.80
C GLY A 35 14.20 -8.09 -14.18
N ALA A 36 14.85 -7.14 -14.87
CA ALA A 36 15.34 -7.28 -16.27
C ALA A 36 16.27 -8.48 -16.54
N GLU A 37 16.93 -9.04 -15.52
CA GLU A 37 17.75 -10.23 -15.58
C GLU A 37 17.13 -11.45 -14.86
N ALA A 38 15.92 -11.29 -14.29
CA ALA A 38 15.33 -12.31 -13.45
C ALA A 38 14.63 -13.39 -14.29
N THR A 39 14.98 -14.62 -14.03
CA THR A 39 14.44 -15.80 -14.71
C THR A 39 13.08 -16.25 -14.18
N GLY A 40 12.41 -15.44 -13.34
CA GLY A 40 11.17 -15.76 -12.67
C GLY A 40 11.31 -16.78 -11.53
N VAL A 41 10.22 -17.00 -10.79
CA VAL A 41 10.20 -17.90 -9.63
C VAL A 41 9.64 -19.28 -9.98
N THR A 42 10.09 -20.29 -9.24
CA THR A 42 9.53 -21.66 -9.31
C THR A 42 8.69 -21.95 -8.06
N ALA A 43 7.80 -22.94 -8.12
CA ALA A 43 7.03 -23.37 -6.96
C ALA A 43 7.91 -23.82 -5.78
N SER A 44 9.10 -24.35 -6.05
CA SER A 44 10.04 -24.78 -4.99
C SER A 44 10.71 -23.58 -4.32
N MET A 45 11.09 -22.54 -5.07
CA MET A 45 11.64 -21.30 -4.51
C MET A 45 10.62 -20.63 -3.59
N VAL A 46 9.39 -20.46 -4.10
CA VAL A 46 8.28 -19.87 -3.35
C VAL A 46 7.95 -20.67 -2.09
N ALA A 47 7.96 -22.01 -2.18
CA ALA A 47 7.69 -22.90 -1.05
C ALA A 47 8.72 -22.71 0.08
N GLY A 48 9.99 -22.56 -0.28
CA GLY A 48 11.08 -22.32 0.68
C GLY A 48 10.96 -20.97 1.38
N GLU A 49 10.61 -19.92 0.64
CA GLU A 49 10.50 -18.55 1.16
C GLU A 49 9.27 -18.35 2.03
N VAL A 50 8.10 -18.78 1.52
CA VAL A 50 6.81 -18.53 2.19
C VAL A 50 6.49 -19.59 3.25
N GLY A 51 7.31 -20.65 3.36
CA GLY A 51 7.11 -21.69 4.35
C GLY A 51 5.90 -22.60 4.08
N VAL A 52 5.55 -22.83 2.81
CA VAL A 52 4.42 -23.67 2.42
C VAL A 52 4.90 -24.88 1.62
N HIS A 53 4.05 -25.92 1.50
CA HIS A 53 4.40 -27.06 0.65
C HIS A 53 4.41 -26.66 -0.83
N ALA A 54 5.32 -27.22 -1.64
CA ALA A 54 5.49 -26.87 -3.06
C ALA A 54 4.22 -27.02 -3.91
N ASN A 55 3.33 -27.94 -3.58
CA ASN A 55 2.03 -28.06 -4.27
C ASN A 55 1.07 -26.91 -3.93
N VAL A 56 1.12 -26.38 -2.70
CA VAL A 56 0.36 -25.21 -2.27
C VAL A 56 0.90 -23.97 -2.98
N ALA A 57 2.23 -23.80 -3.00
CA ALA A 57 2.86 -22.72 -3.76
C ALA A 57 2.46 -22.75 -5.24
N ARG A 58 2.51 -23.95 -5.86
CA ARG A 58 2.09 -24.11 -7.26
C ARG A 58 0.63 -23.74 -7.49
N HIS A 59 -0.26 -24.17 -6.60
CA HIS A 59 -1.69 -23.83 -6.69
C HIS A 59 -1.91 -22.31 -6.68
N HIS A 60 -1.26 -21.59 -5.78
CA HIS A 60 -1.36 -20.13 -5.73
C HIS A 60 -0.72 -19.45 -6.95
N LEU A 61 0.43 -19.94 -7.42
CA LEU A 61 1.07 -19.43 -8.63
C LEU A 61 0.21 -19.66 -9.88
N ASP A 62 -0.38 -20.85 -10.03
CA ASP A 62 -1.31 -21.14 -11.15
C ASP A 62 -2.58 -20.26 -11.08
N LYS A 63 -3.09 -19.97 -9.87
CA LYS A 63 -4.22 -19.06 -9.67
C LYS A 63 -3.87 -17.60 -10.05
N LEU A 64 -2.70 -17.12 -9.67
CA LEU A 64 -2.20 -15.80 -10.07
C LEU A 64 -1.99 -15.73 -11.58
N ALA A 65 -1.48 -16.79 -12.19
CA ALA A 65 -1.31 -16.86 -13.64
C ALA A 65 -2.65 -16.89 -14.39
N ALA A 66 -3.63 -17.63 -13.87
CA ALA A 66 -4.99 -17.65 -14.43
C ALA A 66 -5.69 -16.27 -14.32
N GLY A 67 -5.38 -15.48 -13.28
CA GLY A 67 -5.84 -14.11 -13.11
C GLY A 67 -5.08 -13.07 -13.96
N GLY A 68 -4.04 -13.48 -14.71
CA GLY A 68 -3.24 -12.59 -15.54
C GLY A 68 -2.19 -11.77 -14.79
N TYR A 69 -1.96 -12.04 -13.51
CA TYR A 69 -0.95 -11.37 -12.68
C TYR A 69 0.46 -11.95 -12.87
N LEU A 70 0.54 -13.21 -13.26
CA LEU A 70 1.79 -13.90 -13.60
C LEU A 70 1.68 -14.53 -14.99
N GLU A 71 2.81 -14.67 -15.66
CA GLU A 71 2.95 -15.43 -16.88
C GLU A 71 3.79 -16.69 -16.63
N VAL A 72 3.38 -17.80 -17.26
CA VAL A 72 4.14 -19.06 -17.19
C VAL A 72 5.16 -19.08 -18.32
N VAL A 73 6.42 -19.01 -17.96
CA VAL A 73 7.52 -19.10 -18.91
C VAL A 73 8.10 -20.53 -18.87
N SER A 74 8.11 -21.20 -20.01
CA SER A 74 8.73 -22.50 -20.19
C SER A 74 10.10 -22.30 -20.82
N GLY A 75 11.18 -22.40 -20.02
CA GLY A 75 12.55 -22.22 -20.51
C GLY A 75 13.50 -23.24 -19.89
N LYS A 76 14.37 -23.85 -20.72
CA LYS A 76 15.59 -24.54 -20.23
C LYS A 76 16.63 -23.48 -19.93
N ILE A 77 17.07 -23.39 -18.68
CA ILE A 77 18.27 -22.61 -18.35
C ILE A 77 19.47 -23.38 -18.90
N ALA A 78 20.34 -22.69 -19.61
CA ALA A 78 21.65 -23.25 -20.01
C ALA A 78 22.41 -23.68 -18.74
N GLY A 79 22.72 -24.97 -18.62
CA GLY A 79 23.40 -25.52 -17.46
C GLY A 79 22.54 -26.31 -16.46
N ALA A 80 21.21 -26.37 -16.62
CA ALA A 80 20.37 -27.25 -15.80
C ALA A 80 20.50 -28.70 -16.24
N GLY A 81 20.83 -29.60 -15.30
CA GLY A 81 20.97 -31.04 -15.51
C GLY A 81 19.74 -31.71 -16.12
N ALA A 82 19.82 -33.01 -16.44
CA ALA A 82 18.84 -33.84 -17.14
C ALA A 82 17.57 -34.07 -16.30
N GLY A 83 16.77 -32.99 -16.03
CA GLY A 83 15.49 -33.04 -15.35
C GLY A 83 14.37 -32.44 -16.21
N ARG A 84 13.08 -32.77 -15.88
CA ARG A 84 11.92 -32.16 -16.52
C ARG A 84 11.97 -30.65 -16.24
N PRO A 85 11.83 -29.78 -17.27
CA PRO A 85 11.82 -28.32 -17.07
C PRO A 85 10.76 -27.93 -16.04
N SER A 86 11.16 -27.21 -15.00
CA SER A 86 10.22 -26.67 -14.03
C SER A 86 9.51 -25.46 -14.61
N LYS A 87 8.18 -25.35 -14.40
CA LYS A 87 7.44 -24.12 -14.72
C LYS A 87 8.04 -22.96 -13.95
N ARG A 88 8.24 -21.83 -14.63
CA ARG A 88 8.63 -20.57 -14.02
C ARG A 88 7.50 -19.57 -14.18
N TYR A 89 7.34 -18.73 -13.19
CA TYR A 89 6.31 -17.71 -13.15
C TYR A 89 7.02 -16.36 -13.05
N VAL A 90 6.66 -15.47 -13.96
CA VAL A 90 7.18 -14.10 -14.03
C VAL A 90 5.99 -13.17 -13.82
N VAL A 91 6.18 -12.09 -13.06
CA VAL A 91 5.14 -11.06 -12.96
C VAL A 91 4.90 -10.49 -14.35
N VAL A 92 3.65 -10.39 -14.74
CA VAL A 92 3.25 -9.69 -15.96
C VAL A 92 3.59 -8.22 -15.73
N GLY A 93 4.80 -7.85 -16.11
CA GLY A 93 5.41 -6.61 -15.69
C GLY A 93 5.07 -5.45 -16.57
N ASP A 94 5.24 -4.29 -16.02
CA ASP A 94 5.17 -2.97 -16.65
C ASP A 94 6.03 -2.84 -17.92
N SER A 95 6.97 -3.78 -18.18
CA SER A 95 7.95 -3.65 -19.26
C SER A 95 7.58 -4.34 -20.57
N LEU A 96 6.59 -5.24 -20.59
CA LEU A 96 6.31 -6.05 -21.78
C LEU A 96 4.90 -5.90 -22.37
N ARG A 97 4.00 -5.18 -21.74
CA ARG A 97 2.63 -4.96 -22.24
C ARG A 97 2.13 -3.51 -22.18
N MET A 98 2.96 -2.54 -21.81
CA MET A 98 2.58 -1.13 -21.91
C MET A 98 2.57 -0.61 -23.36
N SER A 99 3.02 -1.41 -24.32
CA SER A 99 2.97 -1.01 -25.73
C SER A 99 1.72 -1.45 -26.49
N ASP A 100 0.91 -2.38 -25.96
CA ASP A 100 -0.25 -2.92 -26.69
C ASP A 100 -1.60 -2.85 -25.93
N VAL A 101 -1.61 -2.40 -24.70
CA VAL A 101 -2.84 -2.02 -24.02
C VAL A 101 -2.76 -0.51 -23.83
N ASP A 102 -3.59 0.20 -24.57
CA ASP A 102 -3.93 1.60 -24.36
C ASP A 102 -4.59 1.72 -22.97
N PHE A 103 -3.78 1.50 -21.89
CA PHE A 103 -4.17 2.01 -20.60
C PHE A 103 -4.13 3.53 -20.78
N PRO A 104 -5.25 4.21 -20.63
CA PRO A 104 -5.20 5.65 -20.52
C PRO A 104 -4.13 5.92 -19.46
N VAL A 105 -3.15 6.75 -19.81
CA VAL A 105 -2.16 7.30 -18.86
C VAL A 105 -2.92 7.48 -17.56
N ARG A 106 -2.51 6.80 -16.48
CA ARG A 106 -3.24 6.90 -15.23
C ARG A 106 -3.32 8.37 -14.92
N SER A 107 -4.48 8.95 -15.19
CA SER A 107 -4.71 10.38 -15.01
C SER A 107 -4.39 10.79 -13.57
N ASP A 108 -4.48 9.84 -12.65
CA ASP A 108 -4.17 10.02 -11.24
C ASP A 108 -2.67 10.31 -11.01
N ASP A 109 -1.76 9.55 -11.64
CA ASP A 109 -0.31 9.79 -11.52
C ASP A 109 0.08 11.13 -12.14
N LEU A 110 -0.54 11.50 -13.27
CA LEU A 110 -0.34 12.80 -13.90
C LEU A 110 -0.86 13.94 -13.02
N LEU A 111 -2.04 13.77 -12.42
CA LEU A 111 -2.64 14.76 -11.52
C LEU A 111 -1.81 14.90 -10.25
N LEU A 112 -1.36 13.81 -9.65
CA LEU A 112 -0.49 13.85 -8.46
C LEU A 112 0.85 14.53 -8.77
N SER A 113 1.47 14.21 -9.91
CA SER A 113 2.69 14.87 -10.34
C SER A 113 2.48 16.37 -10.62
N LEU A 114 1.35 16.75 -11.23
CA LEU A 114 1.03 18.15 -11.47
C LEU A 114 0.81 18.90 -10.15
N LEU A 115 0.05 18.31 -9.22
CA LEU A 115 -0.21 18.90 -7.90
C LEU A 115 1.08 19.00 -7.08
N GLY A 116 1.91 17.95 -7.06
CA GLY A 116 3.21 17.98 -6.41
C GLY A 116 4.08 19.13 -6.92
N ARG A 117 4.23 19.24 -8.24
CA ARG A 117 4.98 20.36 -8.86
C ARG A 117 4.37 21.74 -8.61
N ALA A 118 3.06 21.84 -8.43
CA ALA A 118 2.41 23.09 -8.07
C ALA A 118 2.72 23.48 -6.63
N LEU A 119 2.66 22.51 -5.70
CA LEU A 119 3.02 22.70 -4.30
C LEU A 119 4.50 23.05 -4.12
N ASP A 120 5.40 22.44 -4.89
CA ASP A 120 6.85 22.73 -4.87
C ASP A 120 7.18 24.19 -5.26
N ARG A 121 6.25 24.93 -5.84
CA ARG A 121 6.41 26.35 -6.19
C ARG A 121 5.96 27.31 -5.10
N LEU A 122 5.27 26.81 -4.09
CA LEU A 122 4.86 27.59 -2.93
C LEU A 122 6.00 27.63 -1.88
N PRO A 123 6.00 28.62 -0.98
CA PRO A 123 6.78 28.53 0.24
C PRO A 123 6.46 27.22 0.97
N THR A 124 7.46 26.56 1.54
CA THR A 124 7.33 25.22 2.13
C THR A 124 6.27 25.17 3.22
N ASP A 125 6.21 26.18 4.07
CA ASP A 125 5.22 26.33 5.14
C ASP A 125 3.78 26.47 4.62
N GLU A 126 3.59 27.20 3.53
CA GLU A 126 2.29 27.35 2.87
C GLU A 126 1.85 26.04 2.20
N ALA A 127 2.77 25.35 1.52
CA ALA A 127 2.50 24.07 0.88
C ALA A 127 2.16 22.99 1.92
N GLU A 128 2.91 22.93 3.03
CA GLU A 128 2.62 21.99 4.12
C GLU A 128 1.27 22.29 4.80
N MET A 129 0.94 23.55 4.99
CA MET A 129 -0.34 23.97 5.58
C MET A 129 -1.51 23.51 4.71
N ILE A 130 -1.45 23.75 3.40
CA ILE A 130 -2.49 23.32 2.45
C ILE A 130 -2.62 21.79 2.45
N ALA A 131 -1.51 21.07 2.39
CA ALA A 131 -1.50 19.61 2.37
C ALA A 131 -2.07 19.03 3.67
N GLU A 132 -1.72 19.62 4.82
CA GLU A 132 -2.24 19.21 6.12
C GLU A 132 -3.74 19.50 6.27
N GLU A 133 -4.22 20.67 5.79
CA GLU A 133 -5.64 21.03 5.81
C GLU A 133 -6.47 20.03 5.00
N VAL A 134 -6.06 19.71 3.77
CA VAL A 134 -6.70 18.68 2.94
C VAL A 134 -6.69 17.32 3.64
N GLY A 135 -5.56 16.94 4.25
CA GLY A 135 -5.45 15.73 5.04
C GLY A 135 -6.44 15.70 6.21
N GLN A 136 -6.59 16.82 6.94
CA GLN A 136 -7.53 16.91 8.07
C GLN A 136 -8.99 16.76 7.62
N GLU A 137 -9.38 17.37 6.50
CA GLU A 137 -10.74 17.21 5.95
C GLU A 137 -11.00 15.75 5.61
N TYR A 138 -10.04 15.11 4.94
CA TYR A 138 -10.15 13.70 4.57
C TYR A 138 -10.18 12.79 5.81
N GLY A 139 -9.35 13.05 6.81
CA GLY A 139 -9.33 12.33 8.07
C GLY A 139 -10.66 12.43 8.84
N ARG A 140 -11.29 13.61 8.89
CA ARG A 140 -12.63 13.76 9.49
C ARG A 140 -13.67 12.91 8.75
N ALA A 141 -13.65 12.93 7.42
CA ALA A 141 -14.56 12.11 6.61
C ALA A 141 -14.34 10.61 6.85
N MET A 142 -13.07 10.16 7.01
CA MET A 142 -12.76 8.78 7.39
C MET A 142 -13.32 8.41 8.76
N ALA A 143 -13.22 9.30 9.75
CA ALA A 143 -13.76 9.08 11.08
C ALA A 143 -15.29 8.99 11.09
N GLU A 144 -15.98 9.79 10.27
CA GLU A 144 -17.43 9.69 10.08
C GLU A 144 -17.87 8.33 9.51
N GLY A 145 -17.00 7.69 8.72
CA GLY A 145 -17.21 6.35 8.20
C GLY A 145 -17.07 5.24 9.24
N LEU A 146 -16.50 5.52 10.42
CA LEU A 146 -16.38 4.56 11.51
C LEU A 146 -17.76 4.31 12.14
N THR A 147 -18.14 3.06 12.27
CA THR A 147 -19.44 2.64 12.82
C THR A 147 -19.29 1.58 13.91
N GLY A 148 -20.33 1.43 14.74
CA GLY A 148 -20.40 0.35 15.72
C GLY A 148 -19.26 0.35 16.74
N ASP A 149 -18.63 -0.81 16.94
CA ASP A 149 -17.60 -1.01 17.96
C ASP A 149 -16.33 -0.20 17.70
N ALA A 150 -15.96 0.06 16.45
CA ALA A 150 -14.77 0.84 16.11
C ALA A 150 -14.89 2.29 16.61
N LEU A 151 -16.04 2.94 16.37
CA LEU A 151 -16.32 4.30 16.86
C LEU A 151 -16.40 4.35 18.39
N THR A 152 -17.14 3.39 19.00
CA THR A 152 -17.32 3.34 20.45
C THR A 152 -16.01 3.06 21.18
N SER A 153 -15.19 2.17 20.62
CA SER A 153 -13.88 1.84 21.18
C SER A 153 -12.89 2.99 21.03
N GLY A 154 -12.86 3.66 19.87
CA GLY A 154 -11.99 4.80 19.59
C GLY A 154 -12.18 5.94 20.60
N ARG A 155 -13.42 6.21 21.01
CA ARG A 155 -13.75 7.28 21.96
C ARG A 155 -13.43 6.99 23.43
N ARG A 156 -12.93 5.81 23.78
CA ARG A 156 -12.66 5.44 25.20
C ARG A 156 -11.38 6.03 25.76
N SER A 157 -10.37 6.19 24.94
CA SER A 157 -9.06 6.71 25.36
C SER A 157 -8.25 7.11 24.13
N LEU A 158 -7.23 7.94 24.33
CA LEU A 158 -6.31 8.33 23.26
C LEU A 158 -5.66 7.09 22.60
N ARG A 159 -5.25 6.09 23.37
CA ARG A 159 -4.73 4.84 22.83
C ARG A 159 -5.72 4.11 21.94
N SER A 160 -6.99 4.06 22.33
CA SER A 160 -8.03 3.44 21.51
C SER A 160 -8.32 4.25 20.24
N ALA A 161 -8.26 5.58 20.34
CA ALA A 161 -8.36 6.47 19.19
C ALA A 161 -7.21 6.23 18.20
N MET A 162 -5.97 6.16 18.70
CA MET A 162 -4.79 5.85 17.89
C MET A 162 -4.90 4.50 17.17
N GLN A 163 -5.43 3.47 17.87
CA GLN A 163 -5.66 2.17 17.23
C GLN A 163 -6.73 2.28 16.13
N ALA A 164 -7.83 2.97 16.38
CA ALA A 164 -8.88 3.17 15.38
C ALA A 164 -8.36 3.95 14.15
N VAL A 165 -7.49 4.95 14.37
CA VAL A 165 -6.82 5.68 13.29
C VAL A 165 -5.90 4.74 12.50
N ALA A 166 -5.08 3.93 13.16
CA ALA A 166 -4.19 2.98 12.50
C ALA A 166 -4.96 1.93 11.66
N ASP A 167 -6.06 1.42 12.20
CA ASP A 167 -6.93 0.47 11.49
C ASP A 167 -7.57 1.11 10.24
N ALA A 168 -8.03 2.36 10.35
CA ALA A 168 -8.57 3.11 9.23
C ALA A 168 -7.51 3.42 8.17
N LEU A 169 -6.32 3.86 8.56
CA LEU A 169 -5.20 4.06 7.64
C LEU A 169 -4.82 2.76 6.92
N THR A 170 -4.83 1.62 7.65
CA THR A 170 -4.57 0.30 7.06
C THR A 170 -5.62 -0.06 6.01
N ALA A 171 -6.89 0.23 6.25
CA ALA A 171 -7.95 0.05 5.26
C ALA A 171 -7.73 0.90 3.99
N HIS A 172 -6.97 2.01 4.11
CA HIS A 172 -6.60 2.90 3.00
C HIS A 172 -5.18 2.65 2.45
N GLY A 173 -4.54 1.54 2.80
CA GLY A 173 -3.30 1.06 2.19
C GLY A 173 -2.00 1.45 2.90
N PHE A 174 -2.04 2.00 4.12
CA PHE A 174 -0.83 2.45 4.84
C PHE A 174 -0.09 1.33 5.61
N ALA A 175 -0.69 0.17 5.82
CA ALA A 175 -0.17 -0.89 6.69
C ALA A 175 0.24 -0.34 8.08
N ALA A 176 -0.68 0.39 8.71
CA ALA A 176 -0.47 1.14 9.94
C ALA A 176 -0.74 0.32 11.18
N HIS A 177 -0.04 0.61 12.28
CA HIS A 177 -0.35 0.12 13.62
C HIS A 177 -0.02 1.16 14.68
N ALA A 178 -0.75 1.13 15.78
CA ALA A 178 -0.48 2.01 16.92
C ALA A 178 0.48 1.33 17.89
N GLU A 179 1.49 2.05 18.36
CA GLU A 179 2.40 1.58 19.39
C GLU A 179 2.70 2.65 20.44
N GLY A 180 3.40 2.25 21.50
CA GLY A 180 3.84 3.14 22.56
C GLY A 180 3.17 2.84 23.90
N ARG A 181 3.62 3.55 24.95
CA ARG A 181 3.13 3.44 26.33
C ARG A 181 2.98 4.82 26.94
N ASN A 182 1.94 4.97 27.77
CA ASN A 182 1.62 6.23 28.46
C ASN A 182 1.45 7.40 27.45
N ASP A 183 2.19 8.49 27.64
CA ASP A 183 2.07 9.72 26.84
C ASP A 183 2.92 9.72 25.55
N GLN A 184 3.55 8.59 25.23
CA GLN A 184 4.34 8.41 24.01
C GLN A 184 3.62 7.44 23.06
N LEU A 185 2.52 7.88 22.51
CA LEU A 185 1.77 7.12 21.52
C LEU A 185 2.17 7.57 20.12
N ARG A 186 2.32 6.61 19.21
CA ARG A 186 2.63 6.87 17.82
C ARG A 186 1.96 5.87 16.90
N ILE A 187 1.75 6.29 15.67
CA ILE A 187 1.32 5.44 14.56
C ILE A 187 2.55 5.17 13.71
N ILE A 188 2.79 3.90 13.42
CA ILE A 188 3.83 3.44 12.51
C ILE A 188 3.16 2.97 11.22
N ASN A 189 3.57 3.53 10.09
CA ASN A 189 3.16 3.13 8.76
C ASN A 189 4.30 2.37 8.09
N ASN A 190 4.09 1.09 7.80
CA ASN A 190 5.08 0.23 7.13
C ASN A 190 4.95 0.25 5.60
N HIS A 191 3.98 0.95 5.07
CA HIS A 191 3.76 1.17 3.64
C HIS A 191 3.17 2.56 3.40
N CYS A 192 3.64 3.20 2.33
CA CYS A 192 3.12 4.49 1.88
C CYS A 192 2.27 4.28 0.61
N PRO A 193 0.97 4.57 0.61
CA PRO A 193 0.13 4.43 -0.57
C PRO A 193 0.45 5.46 -1.66
N PHE A 194 1.15 6.55 -1.31
CA PHE A 194 1.60 7.57 -2.28
C PHE A 194 2.87 7.16 -3.03
N GLY A 195 3.58 6.10 -2.58
CA GLY A 195 4.73 5.53 -3.26
C GLY A 195 5.81 6.55 -3.58
N ASP A 196 6.34 6.48 -4.81
CA ASP A 196 7.43 7.35 -5.28
C ASP A 196 7.04 8.82 -5.33
N VAL A 197 5.75 9.14 -5.48
CA VAL A 197 5.27 10.54 -5.48
C VAL A 197 5.57 11.25 -4.16
N ALA A 198 5.49 10.54 -3.02
CA ALA A 198 5.87 11.13 -1.74
C ALA A 198 7.38 11.36 -1.62
N THR A 199 8.20 10.56 -2.30
CA THR A 199 9.65 10.73 -2.36
C THR A 199 10.03 11.93 -3.25
N ASP A 200 9.36 12.07 -4.38
CA ASP A 200 9.57 13.18 -5.31
C ASP A 200 9.03 14.51 -4.75
N HIS A 201 7.95 14.45 -3.98
CA HIS A 201 7.27 15.62 -3.39
C HIS A 201 7.00 15.40 -1.89
N PRO A 202 8.00 15.61 -1.01
CA PRO A 202 7.88 15.32 0.43
C PRO A 202 6.75 16.05 1.16
N VAL A 203 6.28 17.17 0.62
CA VAL A 203 5.11 17.90 1.13
C VAL A 203 3.85 17.04 1.25
N ILE A 204 3.74 15.98 0.45
CA ILE A 204 2.62 15.03 0.50
C ILE A 204 2.56 14.31 1.87
N CYS A 205 3.67 14.18 2.60
CA CYS A 205 3.67 13.62 3.96
C CYS A 205 2.86 14.49 4.96
N ALA A 206 2.64 15.76 4.66
CA ALA A 206 1.76 16.61 5.47
C ALA A 206 0.28 16.20 5.34
N VAL A 207 -0.13 15.59 4.21
CA VAL A 207 -1.47 15.01 4.05
C VAL A 207 -1.68 13.86 5.04
N ASP A 208 -0.72 12.94 5.17
CA ASP A 208 -0.77 11.83 6.13
C ASP A 208 -0.91 12.36 7.57
N ARG A 209 -0.05 13.32 7.95
CA ARG A 209 -0.14 14.00 9.24
C ARG A 209 -1.52 14.66 9.45
N GLY A 210 -2.04 15.31 8.43
CA GLY A 210 -3.38 15.90 8.45
C GLY A 210 -4.48 14.86 8.66
N MET A 211 -4.42 13.71 7.97
CA MET A 211 -5.40 12.64 8.17
C MET A 211 -5.42 12.15 9.61
N VAL A 212 -4.27 11.93 10.22
CA VAL A 212 -4.17 11.55 11.65
C VAL A 212 -4.82 12.63 12.53
N LYS A 213 -4.49 13.92 12.32
CA LYS A 213 -5.09 15.05 13.06
C LYS A 213 -6.62 15.08 12.90
N GLY A 214 -7.11 14.97 11.67
CA GLY A 214 -8.53 15.04 11.37
C GLY A 214 -9.32 13.91 12.01
N MET A 215 -8.80 12.69 11.99
CA MET A 215 -9.42 11.54 12.63
C MET A 215 -9.40 11.66 14.15
N LEU A 216 -8.27 12.04 14.75
CA LEU A 216 -8.16 12.22 16.19
C LEU A 216 -9.10 13.32 16.70
N ALA A 217 -9.21 14.44 15.99
CA ALA A 217 -10.14 15.51 16.34
C ALA A 217 -11.60 15.05 16.35
N ALA A 218 -11.98 14.05 15.55
CA ALA A 218 -13.34 13.50 15.54
C ALA A 218 -13.56 12.41 16.61
N LEU A 219 -12.50 11.77 17.09
CA LEU A 219 -12.56 10.66 18.05
C LEU A 219 -12.33 11.09 19.49
N VAL A 220 -11.49 12.09 19.69
CA VAL A 220 -11.09 12.58 21.02
C VAL A 220 -11.94 13.78 21.39
N ASP A 221 -12.35 13.86 22.65
CA ASP A 221 -13.23 14.92 23.15
C ASP A 221 -12.52 16.29 23.09
N GLU A 222 -13.23 17.35 22.73
CA GLU A 222 -12.69 18.73 22.63
C GLU A 222 -12.09 19.24 23.96
N SER A 223 -12.42 18.60 25.08
CA SER A 223 -11.87 18.92 26.40
C SER A 223 -10.46 18.37 26.64
N SER A 224 -9.98 17.43 25.81
CA SER A 224 -8.60 16.94 25.87
C SER A 224 -7.70 17.87 25.07
N PRO A 225 -6.56 18.33 25.64
CA PRO A 225 -5.59 19.08 24.86
C PRO A 225 -5.20 18.21 23.67
N MET A 226 -5.50 18.69 22.43
CA MET A 226 -5.00 18.03 21.24
C MET A 226 -3.48 18.10 21.30
N ALA A 227 -2.86 16.94 21.46
CA ALA A 227 -1.41 16.84 21.37
C ALA A 227 -0.98 17.20 19.94
N ASP A 228 0.15 17.86 19.81
CA ASP A 228 0.72 18.18 18.51
C ASP A 228 1.06 16.88 17.77
N VAL A 229 0.42 16.67 16.64
CA VAL A 229 0.72 15.52 15.76
C VAL A 229 1.96 15.83 14.95
N VAL A 230 3.03 15.10 15.19
CA VAL A 230 4.35 15.34 14.60
C VAL A 230 4.82 14.11 13.81
N THR A 231 5.31 14.35 12.59
CA THR A 231 5.98 13.31 11.80
C THR A 231 7.45 13.20 12.23
N GLU A 232 7.82 12.09 12.88
CA GLU A 232 9.18 11.83 13.36
C GLU A 232 10.08 11.23 12.26
N SER A 233 9.55 10.29 11.47
CA SER A 233 10.24 9.66 10.34
C SER A 233 9.31 9.53 9.14
N SER A 234 9.86 9.47 7.93
CA SER A 234 9.09 9.23 6.72
C SER A 234 9.91 8.58 5.60
N PHE A 235 9.26 7.74 4.79
CA PHE A 235 9.87 7.18 3.57
C PHE A 235 10.42 8.26 2.64
N ALA A 236 9.77 9.42 2.55
CA ALA A 236 10.21 10.55 1.74
C ALA A 236 11.57 11.12 2.19
N ARG A 237 11.97 10.90 3.45
CA ARG A 237 13.28 11.27 3.99
C ARG A 237 14.31 10.13 3.93
N GLY A 238 13.92 8.97 3.37
CA GLY A 238 14.76 7.78 3.28
C GLY A 238 14.69 6.86 4.51
N ASP A 239 13.74 7.08 5.42
CA ASP A 239 13.52 6.22 6.57
C ASP A 239 12.86 4.89 6.14
N THR A 240 12.99 3.84 6.95
CA THR A 240 12.43 2.51 6.67
C THR A 240 10.94 2.38 6.99
N PHE A 241 10.37 3.35 7.68
CA PHE A 241 8.94 3.46 8.02
C PHE A 241 8.57 4.92 8.28
N CYS A 242 7.29 5.25 8.18
CA CYS A 242 6.79 6.53 8.67
C CYS A 242 6.34 6.40 10.12
N SER A 243 6.63 7.40 10.95
CA SER A 243 6.20 7.48 12.35
C SER A 243 5.58 8.84 12.62
N THR A 244 4.37 8.81 13.18
CA THR A 244 3.63 10.01 13.58
C THR A 244 3.30 9.90 15.07
N SER A 245 3.86 10.79 15.89
CA SER A 245 3.64 10.87 17.34
C SER A 245 2.52 11.86 17.68
N VAL A 246 1.91 11.65 18.86
CA VAL A 246 0.79 12.44 19.39
C VAL A 246 1.04 12.75 20.87
#